data_edc5c925b99828262dc0cfd0c6c118a5
#
_entry.id   edc5c925b99828262dc0cfd0c6c118a5
#
_cell.length_a   1.000
_cell.length_b   1.000
_cell.length_c   1.000
_cell.angle_alpha   90.00
_cell.angle_beta   90.00
_cell.angle_gamma   90.00
#
_symmetry.space_group_name_H-M   'P 1'
#
loop_
_entity.id
_entity.type
_entity.pdbx_description
1 polymer ?
#
loop_
_entity_poly.entity_id
_entity_poly.type
_entity_poly.pdbx_seq_one_letter_code
_entity_poly.pdbx_strand_id
1 'polypeptide(L)'
;MQLVGIIGAGLMAQQFALLFVRRLQVPVIITDLDQARIDKAIGYIHGELDALHAKGRLDGDGLNRLKALVRGTTDKADFAKADWVIEAVFEETEVKQQVFAEIEQHVSPEAILATNTSSLSVDEIGAKLQHPERLVGFHFFNPVAIMPLVEVVKAPKTSDEALATAMSVAAQLKKTAVITGDGTGFVVNRLLTRLFSDAMEAVESGTPFETVVEAQRPFGFPMDPFVLLDLVGLKVGQHVLDTHARAFPDRYTASPALAELADRGALVDKDDKGEVTGISKLAREIVAK
;
A
#
# COMPACT_ATOMS: atom_id res chain seq x y z
N MET A 1 14.48 -5.39 17.47
CA MET A 1 13.64 -4.19 17.21
C MET A 1 13.14 -3.67 18.56
N GLN A 2 13.44 -2.42 18.89
CA GLN A 2 13.11 -1.79 20.17
C GLN A 2 12.01 -0.74 20.02
N LEU A 3 11.98 -0.01 18.90
CA LEU A 3 11.00 1.03 18.61
C LEU A 3 10.75 1.09 17.10
N VAL A 4 9.49 1.10 16.72
CA VAL A 4 9.05 1.32 15.34
C VAL A 4 8.57 2.76 15.20
N GLY A 5 9.14 3.47 14.24
CA GLY A 5 8.67 4.79 13.79
C GLY A 5 7.75 4.66 12.58
N ILE A 6 6.65 5.39 12.56
CA ILE A 6 5.72 5.47 11.42
C ILE A 6 5.53 6.93 11.04
N ILE A 7 5.80 7.26 9.79
CA ILE A 7 5.64 8.60 9.25
C ILE A 7 4.40 8.65 8.38
N GLY A 8 3.45 9.51 8.75
CA GLY A 8 2.10 9.58 8.27
C GLY A 8 1.11 8.99 9.27
N ALA A 9 -0.12 9.52 9.29
CA ALA A 9 -1.23 9.08 10.13
C ALA A 9 -2.46 8.67 9.30
N GLY A 10 -2.26 8.41 8.01
CA GLY A 10 -3.30 7.95 7.08
C GLY A 10 -3.71 6.50 7.29
N LEU A 11 -4.59 6.01 6.40
CA LEU A 11 -5.14 4.65 6.47
C LEU A 11 -4.07 3.55 6.57
N MET A 12 -3.03 3.61 5.73
CA MET A 12 -1.96 2.59 5.74
C MET A 12 -1.13 2.66 7.03
N ALA A 13 -0.77 3.86 7.48
CA ALA A 13 -0.01 4.07 8.71
C ALA A 13 -0.72 3.49 9.94
N GLN A 14 -2.04 3.69 10.06
CA GLN A 14 -2.87 3.13 11.13
C GLN A 14 -2.85 1.60 11.12
N GLN A 15 -2.96 1.00 9.94
CA GLN A 15 -2.92 -0.46 9.78
C GLN A 15 -1.53 -1.04 10.07
N PHE A 16 -0.45 -0.32 9.71
CA PHE A 16 0.92 -0.71 10.09
C PHE A 16 1.07 -0.70 11.61
N ALA A 17 0.71 0.40 12.27
CA ALA A 17 0.82 0.51 13.72
C ALA A 17 0.09 -0.65 14.42
N LEU A 18 -1.14 -0.93 14.00
CA LEU A 18 -1.92 -2.04 14.54
C LEU A 18 -1.25 -3.40 14.30
N LEU A 19 -0.68 -3.62 13.11
CA LEU A 19 0.04 -4.86 12.80
C LEU A 19 1.32 -5.00 13.65
N PHE A 20 2.14 -3.95 13.71
CA PHE A 20 3.40 -3.97 14.44
C PHE A 20 3.19 -4.18 15.94
N VAL A 21 2.29 -3.41 16.56
CA VAL A 21 2.03 -3.52 18.00
C VAL A 21 1.45 -4.88 18.37
N ARG A 22 0.60 -5.47 17.52
CA ARG A 22 0.01 -6.80 17.78
C ARG A 22 0.97 -7.95 17.56
N ARG A 23 1.85 -7.86 16.57
CA ARG A 23 2.74 -8.97 16.17
C ARG A 23 4.06 -8.94 16.90
N LEU A 24 4.66 -7.77 17.04
CA LEU A 24 5.98 -7.62 17.65
C LEU A 24 5.90 -7.23 19.13
N GLN A 25 4.80 -6.62 19.56
CA GLN A 25 4.61 -6.13 20.93
C GLN A 25 5.72 -5.16 21.37
N VAL A 26 6.17 -4.32 20.43
CA VAL A 26 7.16 -3.25 20.63
C VAL A 26 6.48 -1.89 20.60
N PRO A 27 7.08 -0.86 21.23
CA PRO A 27 6.60 0.51 21.11
C PRO A 27 6.52 0.97 19.65
N VAL A 28 5.45 1.68 19.33
CA VAL A 28 5.20 2.29 18.02
C VAL A 28 4.96 3.78 18.21
N ILE A 29 5.67 4.60 17.47
CA ILE A 29 5.50 6.05 17.46
C ILE A 29 5.02 6.49 16.08
N ILE A 30 3.96 7.32 16.04
CA ILE A 30 3.36 7.83 14.81
C ILE A 30 3.58 9.33 14.76
N THR A 31 4.00 9.86 13.60
CA THR A 31 4.07 11.30 13.34
C THR A 31 3.30 11.69 12.09
N ASP A 32 2.74 12.89 12.10
CA ASP A 32 2.13 13.58 10.95
C ASP A 32 2.34 15.09 11.12
N LEU A 33 1.87 15.87 10.14
CA LEU A 33 1.99 17.33 10.14
C LEU A 33 1.18 18.00 11.26
N ASP A 34 0.06 17.39 11.68
CA ASP A 34 -0.78 17.96 12.72
C ASP A 34 -1.23 16.91 13.76
N GLN A 35 -1.42 17.38 14.99
CA GLN A 35 -1.79 16.54 16.13
C GLN A 35 -3.18 15.90 15.95
N ALA A 36 -4.11 16.56 15.29
CA ALA A 36 -5.47 16.04 15.11
C ALA A 36 -5.50 14.78 14.24
N ARG A 37 -4.64 14.70 13.22
CA ARG A 37 -4.46 13.48 12.41
C ARG A 37 -3.85 12.35 13.21
N ILE A 38 -2.86 12.66 14.04
CA ILE A 38 -2.22 11.70 14.94
C ILE A 38 -3.23 11.15 15.94
N ASP A 39 -4.01 12.02 16.60
CA ASP A 39 -5.01 11.62 17.57
C ASP A 39 -6.10 10.73 16.94
N LYS A 40 -6.53 11.07 15.73
CA LYS A 40 -7.47 10.25 14.95
C LYS A 40 -6.88 8.85 14.67
N ALA A 41 -5.61 8.79 14.30
CA ALA A 41 -4.94 7.51 14.02
C ALA A 41 -4.84 6.64 15.29
N ILE A 42 -4.44 7.23 16.41
CA ILE A 42 -4.40 6.53 17.71
C ILE A 42 -5.79 6.07 18.12
N GLY A 43 -6.82 6.93 17.96
CA GLY A 43 -8.22 6.57 18.24
C GLY A 43 -8.69 5.37 17.42
N TYR A 44 -8.35 5.32 16.13
CA TYR A 44 -8.65 4.16 15.28
C TYR A 44 -7.96 2.89 15.80
N ILE A 45 -6.65 2.95 16.07
CA ILE A 45 -5.88 1.79 16.55
C ILE A 45 -6.44 1.28 17.88
N HIS A 46 -6.75 2.17 18.81
CA HIS A 46 -7.35 1.80 20.10
C HIS A 46 -8.75 1.18 19.92
N GLY A 47 -9.58 1.71 19.01
CA GLY A 47 -10.88 1.16 18.68
C GLY A 47 -10.81 -0.26 18.10
N GLU A 48 -9.84 -0.53 17.22
CA GLU A 48 -9.60 -1.88 16.69
C GLU A 48 -9.15 -2.87 17.79
N LEU A 49 -8.31 -2.42 18.73
CA LEU A 49 -7.91 -3.24 19.89
C LEU A 49 -9.10 -3.51 20.81
N ASP A 50 -9.97 -2.52 21.07
CA ASP A 50 -11.21 -2.68 21.81
C ASP A 50 -12.16 -3.70 21.15
N ALA A 51 -12.29 -3.61 19.82
CA ALA A 51 -13.10 -4.56 19.06
C ALA A 51 -12.57 -6.00 19.13
N LEU A 52 -11.24 -6.18 19.20
CA LEU A 52 -10.62 -7.49 19.41
C LEU A 52 -10.89 -8.02 20.81
N HIS A 53 -10.83 -7.16 21.84
CA HIS A 53 -11.15 -7.51 23.21
C HIS A 53 -12.63 -7.90 23.35
N ALA A 54 -13.53 -7.12 22.81
CA ALA A 54 -14.97 -7.42 22.81
C ALA A 54 -15.32 -8.76 22.14
N LYS A 55 -14.52 -9.19 21.14
CA LYS A 55 -14.63 -10.51 20.48
C LYS A 55 -13.92 -11.63 21.21
N GLY A 56 -13.40 -11.39 22.42
CA GLY A 56 -12.63 -12.38 23.20
C GLY A 56 -11.29 -12.82 22.60
N ARG A 57 -10.75 -12.04 21.63
CA ARG A 57 -9.47 -12.32 20.97
C ARG A 57 -8.27 -11.65 21.65
N LEU A 58 -8.53 -10.85 22.67
CA LEU A 58 -7.54 -10.14 23.48
C LEU A 58 -8.11 -10.02 24.89
N ASP A 59 -7.32 -10.37 25.92
CA ASP A 59 -7.70 -10.15 27.31
C ASP A 59 -7.50 -8.69 27.74
N GLY A 60 -7.97 -8.33 28.95
CA GLY A 60 -7.90 -6.95 29.45
C GLY A 60 -6.47 -6.45 29.67
N ASP A 61 -5.58 -7.30 30.14
CA ASP A 61 -4.18 -6.95 30.39
C ASP A 61 -3.45 -6.75 29.06
N GLY A 62 -3.68 -7.63 28.09
CA GLY A 62 -3.19 -7.50 26.74
C GLY A 62 -3.67 -6.22 26.05
N LEU A 63 -4.97 -5.88 26.20
CA LEU A 63 -5.54 -4.65 25.67
C LEU A 63 -4.81 -3.41 26.20
N ASN A 64 -4.68 -3.32 27.53
CA ASN A 64 -4.03 -2.17 28.17
C ASN A 64 -2.56 -2.07 27.77
N ARG A 65 -1.85 -3.20 27.72
CA ARG A 65 -0.45 -3.26 27.28
C ARG A 65 -0.30 -2.80 25.83
N LEU A 66 -1.10 -3.31 24.90
CA LEU A 66 -0.97 -2.94 23.49
C LEU A 66 -1.34 -1.48 23.25
N LYS A 67 -2.35 -0.94 23.93
CA LYS A 67 -2.68 0.50 23.83
C LYS A 67 -1.53 1.37 24.35
N ALA A 68 -0.90 1.00 25.44
CA ALA A 68 0.23 1.73 26.02
C ALA A 68 1.49 1.74 25.13
N LEU A 69 1.61 0.80 24.18
CA LEU A 69 2.71 0.75 23.20
C LEU A 69 2.56 1.74 22.05
N VAL A 70 1.37 2.32 21.85
CA VAL A 70 1.12 3.26 20.73
C VAL A 70 1.15 4.68 21.25
N ARG A 71 2.00 5.51 20.67
CA ARG A 71 2.04 6.95 20.95
C ARG A 71 2.18 7.77 19.68
N GLY A 72 1.84 9.02 19.76
CA GLY A 72 1.98 9.99 18.67
C GLY A 72 2.82 11.17 19.07
N THR A 73 3.43 11.81 18.09
CA THR A 73 4.22 13.03 18.28
C THR A 73 4.26 13.85 16.99
N THR A 74 4.38 15.16 17.14
CA THR A 74 4.77 16.06 16.05
C THR A 74 6.26 16.37 16.07
N ASP A 75 6.99 15.97 17.13
CA ASP A 75 8.43 16.15 17.27
C ASP A 75 9.20 14.93 16.74
N LYS A 76 9.96 15.11 15.67
CA LYS A 76 10.77 14.05 15.06
C LYS A 76 11.96 13.61 15.91
N ALA A 77 12.39 14.41 16.89
CA ALA A 77 13.42 14.01 17.85
C ALA A 77 13.01 12.77 18.67
N ASP A 78 11.72 12.54 18.85
CA ASP A 78 11.20 11.35 19.51
C ASP A 78 11.54 10.02 18.78
N PHE A 79 11.95 10.08 17.51
CA PHE A 79 12.39 8.94 16.72
C PHE A 79 13.83 8.49 16.98
N ALA A 80 14.57 9.19 17.85
CA ALA A 80 16.01 8.95 18.08
C ALA A 80 16.36 7.49 18.44
N LYS A 81 15.40 6.75 19.01
CA LYS A 81 15.58 5.31 19.37
C LYS A 81 14.88 4.35 18.40
N ALA A 82 14.30 4.86 17.32
CA ALA A 82 13.70 3.99 16.31
C ALA A 82 14.79 3.26 15.54
N ASP A 83 14.69 1.94 15.49
CA ASP A 83 15.55 1.06 14.71
C ASP A 83 14.90 0.58 13.42
N TRP A 84 13.59 0.80 13.27
CA TRP A 84 12.83 0.64 12.05
C TRP A 84 11.89 1.83 11.85
N VAL A 85 11.97 2.50 10.71
CA VAL A 85 11.05 3.58 10.35
C VAL A 85 10.37 3.25 9.04
N ILE A 86 9.02 3.31 9.01
CA ILE A 86 8.25 3.11 7.79
C ILE A 86 7.43 4.36 7.45
N GLU A 87 7.52 4.77 6.20
CA GLU A 87 6.83 5.93 5.66
C GLU A 87 5.56 5.51 4.90
N ALA A 88 4.47 6.24 5.14
CA ALA A 88 3.17 6.12 4.47
C ALA A 88 2.51 7.50 4.30
N VAL A 89 3.23 8.46 3.73
CA VAL A 89 2.73 9.79 3.35
C VAL A 89 2.19 9.79 1.92
N PHE A 90 1.90 10.97 1.36
CA PHE A 90 1.42 11.10 -0.02
C PHE A 90 2.40 10.48 -1.04
N GLU A 91 1.85 9.89 -2.11
CA GLU A 91 2.60 9.19 -3.15
C GLU A 91 3.23 10.18 -4.14
N GLU A 92 4.14 11.02 -3.63
CA GLU A 92 4.88 12.06 -4.34
C GLU A 92 6.37 11.97 -3.99
N THR A 93 7.24 11.87 -4.99
CA THR A 93 8.68 11.65 -4.80
C THR A 93 9.32 12.74 -3.93
N GLU A 94 9.03 14.02 -4.22
CA GLU A 94 9.59 15.17 -3.51
C GLU A 94 9.19 15.18 -2.03
N VAL A 95 7.92 14.83 -1.73
CA VAL A 95 7.40 14.74 -0.35
C VAL A 95 8.14 13.66 0.41
N LYS A 96 8.27 12.46 -0.18
CA LYS A 96 8.97 11.34 0.44
C LYS A 96 10.46 11.63 0.65
N GLN A 97 11.13 12.25 -0.33
CA GLN A 97 12.52 12.69 -0.23
C GLN A 97 12.74 13.65 0.95
N GLN A 98 11.85 14.65 1.09
CA GLN A 98 11.95 15.63 2.17
C GLN A 98 11.75 14.97 3.53
N VAL A 99 10.73 14.12 3.63
CA VAL A 99 10.41 13.39 4.87
C VAL A 99 11.57 12.51 5.31
N PHE A 100 12.17 11.75 4.38
CA PHE A 100 13.31 10.90 4.71
C PHE A 100 14.57 11.69 5.04
N ALA A 101 14.89 12.74 4.30
CA ALA A 101 16.04 13.60 4.60
C ALA A 101 15.91 14.28 5.98
N GLU A 102 14.70 14.59 6.42
CA GLU A 102 14.44 15.15 7.71
C GLU A 102 14.54 14.10 8.83
N ILE A 103 13.88 12.94 8.68
CA ILE A 103 13.89 11.90 9.72
C ILE A 103 15.30 11.30 9.91
N GLU A 104 16.08 11.22 8.85
CA GLU A 104 17.45 10.71 8.90
C GLU A 104 18.32 11.44 9.92
N GLN A 105 18.07 12.74 10.16
CA GLN A 105 18.84 13.55 11.12
C GLN A 105 18.53 13.20 12.58
N HIS A 106 17.44 12.48 12.83
CA HIS A 106 16.96 12.20 14.19
C HIS A 106 17.15 10.74 14.60
N VAL A 107 17.19 9.82 13.64
CA VAL A 107 17.28 8.37 13.93
C VAL A 107 18.73 7.90 14.04
N SER A 108 18.94 6.74 14.66
CA SER A 108 20.25 6.08 14.69
C SER A 108 20.79 5.82 13.28
N PRO A 109 22.13 5.90 13.08
CA PRO A 109 22.76 5.51 11.81
C PRO A 109 22.44 4.09 11.37
N GLU A 110 22.17 3.17 12.31
CA GLU A 110 21.83 1.78 12.06
C GLU A 110 20.33 1.56 11.77
N ALA A 111 19.49 2.61 11.94
CA ALA A 111 18.05 2.49 11.70
C ALA A 111 17.77 2.21 10.22
N ILE A 112 16.92 1.21 9.96
CA ILE A 112 16.44 0.91 8.62
C ILE A 112 15.25 1.82 8.29
N LEU A 113 15.32 2.43 7.12
CA LEU A 113 14.26 3.26 6.56
C LEU A 113 13.47 2.45 5.54
N ALA A 114 12.17 2.43 5.65
CA ALA A 114 11.28 1.69 4.77
C ALA A 114 10.24 2.63 4.13
N THR A 115 9.99 2.51 2.84
CA THR A 115 8.91 3.23 2.17
C THR A 115 7.82 2.26 1.72
N ASN A 116 6.55 2.61 1.94
CA ASN A 116 5.42 1.83 1.45
C ASN A 116 4.94 2.29 0.08
N THR A 117 5.77 2.95 -0.71
CA THR A 117 5.39 3.31 -2.08
C THR A 117 4.89 2.09 -2.85
N SER A 118 3.90 2.30 -3.71
CA SER A 118 3.34 1.27 -4.59
C SER A 118 3.89 1.33 -6.02
N SER A 119 4.51 2.46 -6.41
CA SER A 119 4.86 2.73 -7.81
C SER A 119 6.10 3.58 -8.02
N LEU A 120 6.49 4.39 -7.02
CA LEU A 120 7.64 5.29 -7.15
C LEU A 120 8.96 4.53 -6.99
N SER A 121 10.02 5.01 -7.63
CA SER A 121 11.35 4.46 -7.47
C SER A 121 11.90 4.68 -6.06
N VAL A 122 12.29 3.61 -5.41
CA VAL A 122 12.92 3.65 -4.08
C VAL A 122 14.28 4.34 -4.14
N ASP A 123 15.04 4.17 -5.23
CA ASP A 123 16.31 4.87 -5.44
C ASP A 123 16.12 6.40 -5.57
N GLU A 124 15.08 6.83 -6.30
CA GLU A 124 14.73 8.26 -6.40
C GLU A 124 14.27 8.82 -5.06
N ILE A 125 13.45 8.09 -4.31
CA ILE A 125 13.05 8.51 -2.95
C ILE A 125 14.27 8.69 -2.05
N GLY A 126 15.27 7.83 -2.16
CA GLY A 126 16.52 7.88 -1.39
C GLY A 126 17.52 8.94 -1.86
N ALA A 127 17.25 9.70 -2.93
CA ALA A 127 18.25 10.58 -3.54
C ALA A 127 18.76 11.72 -2.65
N LYS A 128 18.00 12.13 -1.63
CA LYS A 128 18.40 13.18 -0.67
C LYS A 128 18.96 12.63 0.66
N LEU A 129 18.99 11.30 0.82
CA LEU A 129 19.58 10.67 2.01
C LEU A 129 21.11 10.78 1.96
N GLN A 130 21.74 10.95 3.13
CA GLN A 130 23.18 10.81 3.31
C GLN A 130 23.60 9.34 3.30
N HIS A 131 22.71 8.45 3.77
CA HIS A 131 22.92 7.01 3.89
C HIS A 131 21.79 6.25 3.17
N PRO A 132 21.70 6.34 1.82
CA PRO A 132 20.64 5.69 1.05
C PRO A 132 20.71 4.16 1.09
N GLU A 133 21.85 3.57 1.49
CA GLU A 133 22.04 2.13 1.61
C GLU A 133 21.13 1.46 2.65
N ARG A 134 20.58 2.23 3.58
CA ARG A 134 19.63 1.75 4.60
C ARG A 134 18.15 1.93 4.21
N LEU A 135 17.88 2.48 3.02
CA LEU A 135 16.52 2.60 2.50
C LEU A 135 16.13 1.34 1.75
N VAL A 136 14.93 0.83 2.03
CA VAL A 136 14.32 -0.33 1.38
C VAL A 136 12.85 -0.06 1.08
N GLY A 137 12.35 -0.56 -0.04
CA GLY A 137 10.91 -0.59 -0.27
C GLY A 137 10.26 -1.70 0.56
N PHE A 138 9.13 -1.41 1.21
CA PHE A 138 8.41 -2.39 2.03
C PHE A 138 6.91 -2.22 1.78
N HIS A 139 6.48 -2.73 0.62
CA HIS A 139 5.16 -2.49 0.06
C HIS A 139 4.14 -3.49 0.59
N PHE A 140 3.23 -3.01 1.42
CA PHE A 140 2.08 -3.77 1.92
C PHE A 140 0.88 -3.63 0.99
N PHE A 141 0.00 -4.63 1.07
CA PHE A 141 -1.30 -4.62 0.38
C PHE A 141 -2.44 -4.36 1.37
N ASN A 142 -3.41 -3.56 0.95
CA ASN A 142 -4.59 -3.23 1.74
C ASN A 142 -5.69 -4.31 1.55
N PRO A 143 -6.34 -4.80 2.63
CA PRO A 143 -6.14 -4.51 4.05
C PRO A 143 -4.89 -5.21 4.63
N VAL A 144 -4.05 -4.44 5.33
CA VAL A 144 -2.75 -4.92 5.83
C VAL A 144 -2.88 -6.15 6.76
N ALA A 145 -3.95 -6.20 7.56
CA ALA A 145 -4.17 -7.31 8.49
C ALA A 145 -4.52 -8.64 7.80
N ILE A 146 -5.07 -8.59 6.59
CA ILE A 146 -5.62 -9.73 5.83
C ILE A 146 -4.63 -10.18 4.76
N MET A 147 -4.09 -9.25 3.98
CA MET A 147 -3.21 -9.56 2.85
C MET A 147 -1.89 -10.16 3.36
N PRO A 148 -1.56 -11.40 2.96
CA PRO A 148 -0.39 -12.08 3.50
C PRO A 148 0.93 -11.61 2.88
N LEU A 149 0.89 -11.02 1.69
CA LEU A 149 2.07 -10.65 0.91
C LEU A 149 2.64 -9.31 1.34
N VAL A 150 3.96 -9.19 1.26
CA VAL A 150 4.70 -7.93 1.25
C VAL A 150 5.79 -8.00 0.18
N GLU A 151 5.94 -6.97 -0.61
CA GLU A 151 7.06 -6.84 -1.55
C GLU A 151 8.19 -6.08 -0.88
N VAL A 152 9.36 -6.68 -0.83
CA VAL A 152 10.59 -6.06 -0.31
C VAL A 152 11.43 -5.63 -1.51
N VAL A 153 11.48 -4.32 -1.74
CA VAL A 153 12.09 -3.73 -2.94
C VAL A 153 13.55 -3.40 -2.66
N LYS A 154 14.44 -4.08 -3.35
CA LYS A 154 15.87 -3.78 -3.34
C LYS A 154 16.19 -2.75 -4.42
N ALA A 155 16.42 -1.52 -4.03
CA ALA A 155 16.94 -0.48 -4.92
C ALA A 155 18.44 -0.67 -5.17
N PRO A 156 19.04 -0.03 -6.19
CA PRO A 156 20.46 -0.16 -6.50
C PRO A 156 21.40 0.13 -5.34
N LYS A 157 21.02 1.07 -4.47
CA LYS A 157 21.83 1.46 -3.29
C LYS A 157 21.47 0.69 -2.02
N THR A 158 20.34 -0.02 -1.97
CA THR A 158 19.92 -0.78 -0.78
C THR A 158 20.95 -1.83 -0.42
N SER A 159 21.48 -1.79 0.80
CA SER A 159 22.46 -2.76 1.29
C SER A 159 21.85 -4.15 1.52
N ASP A 160 22.68 -5.17 1.51
CA ASP A 160 22.24 -6.53 1.83
C ASP A 160 21.79 -6.65 3.30
N GLU A 161 22.34 -5.83 4.19
CA GLU A 161 21.94 -5.76 5.60
C GLU A 161 20.52 -5.18 5.74
N ALA A 162 20.21 -4.06 5.05
CA ALA A 162 18.87 -3.48 5.03
C ALA A 162 17.85 -4.46 4.45
N LEU A 163 18.21 -5.15 3.36
CA LEU A 163 17.36 -6.18 2.76
C LEU A 163 17.10 -7.35 3.70
N ALA A 164 18.14 -7.88 4.34
CA ALA A 164 18.02 -8.99 5.29
C ALA A 164 17.19 -8.61 6.51
N THR A 165 17.37 -7.39 7.02
CA THR A 165 16.55 -6.86 8.11
C THR A 165 15.09 -6.75 7.71
N ALA A 166 14.78 -6.21 6.52
CA ALA A 166 13.42 -6.12 6.01
C ALA A 166 12.76 -7.49 5.86
N MET A 167 13.48 -8.49 5.34
CA MET A 167 12.99 -9.87 5.24
C MET A 167 12.70 -10.48 6.62
N SER A 168 13.57 -10.21 7.61
CA SER A 168 13.36 -10.65 9.00
C SER A 168 12.12 -9.99 9.63
N VAL A 169 11.93 -8.68 9.40
CA VAL A 169 10.74 -7.94 9.86
C VAL A 169 9.48 -8.54 9.24
N ALA A 170 9.45 -8.76 7.94
CA ALA A 170 8.31 -9.39 7.27
C ALA A 170 7.95 -10.76 7.87
N ALA A 171 8.96 -11.60 8.14
CA ALA A 171 8.76 -12.91 8.76
C ALA A 171 8.18 -12.80 10.18
N GLN A 172 8.68 -11.86 11.00
CA GLN A 172 8.16 -11.60 12.35
C GLN A 172 6.72 -11.07 12.32
N LEU A 173 6.35 -10.30 11.31
CA LEU A 173 4.98 -9.82 11.06
C LEU A 173 4.06 -10.91 10.52
N LYS A 174 4.56 -12.13 10.28
CA LYS A 174 3.84 -13.26 9.67
C LYS A 174 3.38 -12.94 8.25
N LYS A 175 4.20 -12.22 7.50
CA LYS A 175 4.01 -11.93 6.07
C LYS A 175 4.85 -12.86 5.21
N THR A 176 4.34 -13.18 4.04
CA THR A 176 5.11 -13.81 2.97
C THR A 176 5.83 -12.69 2.21
N ALA A 177 7.14 -12.63 2.31
CA ALA A 177 7.93 -11.61 1.64
C ALA A 177 8.45 -12.11 0.28
N VAL A 178 8.37 -11.25 -0.72
CA VAL A 178 8.98 -11.46 -2.04
C VAL A 178 9.95 -10.33 -2.31
N ILE A 179 11.21 -10.67 -2.62
CA ILE A 179 12.21 -9.68 -3.00
C ILE A 179 11.98 -9.29 -4.46
N THR A 180 11.94 -8.00 -4.74
CA THR A 180 11.84 -7.44 -6.10
C THR A 180 12.85 -6.33 -6.33
N GLY A 181 13.18 -6.06 -7.58
CA GLY A 181 13.95 -4.88 -7.97
C GLY A 181 13.11 -3.60 -7.96
N ASP A 182 13.79 -2.47 -7.96
CA ASP A 182 13.20 -1.13 -8.00
C ASP A 182 12.75 -0.78 -9.42
N GLY A 183 11.57 -1.25 -9.78
CA GLY A 183 10.98 -0.97 -11.10
C GLY A 183 9.51 -0.64 -10.97
N THR A 184 8.99 0.18 -11.86
CA THR A 184 7.60 0.67 -11.86
C THR A 184 6.61 -0.46 -11.59
N GLY A 185 5.82 -0.33 -10.49
CA GLY A 185 4.77 -1.26 -10.11
C GLY A 185 5.23 -2.62 -9.56
N PHE A 186 6.52 -2.79 -9.30
CA PHE A 186 7.15 -3.99 -8.71
C PHE A 186 6.70 -5.30 -9.40
N VAL A 187 6.12 -6.25 -8.68
CA VAL A 187 5.65 -7.53 -9.25
C VAL A 187 4.13 -7.54 -9.36
N VAL A 188 3.42 -7.34 -8.23
CA VAL A 188 1.95 -7.52 -8.19
C VAL A 188 1.23 -6.50 -9.06
N ASN A 189 1.60 -5.22 -8.93
CA ASN A 189 0.95 -4.18 -9.73
C ASN A 189 1.24 -4.35 -11.23
N ARG A 190 2.43 -4.85 -11.62
CA ARG A 190 2.69 -5.19 -13.03
C ARG A 190 1.75 -6.26 -13.55
N LEU A 191 1.56 -7.34 -12.80
CA LEU A 191 0.67 -8.43 -13.20
C LEU A 191 -0.78 -7.97 -13.23
N LEU A 192 -1.21 -7.25 -12.20
CA LEU A 192 -2.57 -6.77 -12.08
C LEU A 192 -2.92 -5.73 -13.14
N THR A 193 -2.01 -4.78 -13.40
CA THR A 193 -2.19 -3.78 -14.44
C THR A 193 -2.23 -4.42 -15.84
N ARG A 194 -1.45 -5.48 -16.07
CA ARG A 194 -1.53 -6.23 -17.33
C ARG A 194 -2.92 -6.87 -17.50
N LEU A 195 -3.44 -7.47 -16.44
CA LEU A 195 -4.78 -8.03 -16.45
C LEU A 195 -5.85 -6.96 -16.80
N PHE A 196 -5.75 -5.77 -16.20
CA PHE A 196 -6.66 -4.67 -16.48
C PHE A 196 -6.50 -4.14 -17.91
N SER A 197 -5.25 -3.98 -18.37
CA SER A 197 -4.94 -3.55 -19.74
C SER A 197 -5.57 -4.49 -20.76
N ASP A 198 -5.34 -5.80 -20.62
CA ASP A 198 -5.88 -6.82 -21.54
C ASP A 198 -7.40 -6.87 -21.50
N ALA A 199 -8.01 -6.78 -20.30
CA ALA A 199 -9.46 -6.81 -20.15
C ALA A 199 -10.12 -5.57 -20.80
N MET A 200 -9.55 -4.38 -20.58
CA MET A 200 -10.07 -3.15 -21.19
C MET A 200 -9.85 -3.13 -22.71
N GLU A 201 -8.68 -3.51 -23.19
CA GLU A 201 -8.38 -3.60 -24.62
C GLU A 201 -9.34 -4.58 -25.35
N ALA A 202 -9.65 -5.72 -24.73
CA ALA A 202 -10.58 -6.68 -25.30
C ALA A 202 -11.99 -6.10 -25.46
N VAL A 203 -12.52 -5.42 -24.43
CA VAL A 203 -13.86 -4.82 -24.54
C VAL A 203 -13.89 -3.62 -25.47
N GLU A 204 -12.87 -2.79 -25.49
CA GLU A 204 -12.73 -1.67 -26.44
C GLU A 204 -12.61 -2.15 -27.89
N SER A 205 -12.11 -3.38 -28.09
CA SER A 205 -12.08 -4.05 -29.40
C SER A 205 -13.38 -4.76 -29.78
N GLY A 206 -14.44 -4.62 -28.97
CA GLY A 206 -15.76 -5.16 -29.24
C GLY A 206 -16.05 -6.53 -28.61
N THR A 207 -15.16 -7.09 -27.80
CA THR A 207 -15.45 -8.32 -27.06
C THR A 207 -16.46 -8.03 -25.94
N PRO A 208 -17.56 -8.79 -25.79
CA PRO A 208 -18.49 -8.59 -24.69
C PRO A 208 -17.82 -8.75 -23.32
N PHE A 209 -18.19 -7.91 -22.33
CA PHE A 209 -17.68 -7.99 -20.96
C PHE A 209 -17.81 -9.40 -20.37
N GLU A 210 -18.95 -10.04 -20.60
CA GLU A 210 -19.22 -11.40 -20.12
C GLU A 210 -18.24 -12.43 -20.67
N THR A 211 -17.85 -12.27 -21.95
CA THR A 211 -16.87 -13.16 -22.58
C THR A 211 -15.49 -13.01 -21.94
N VAL A 212 -15.09 -11.79 -21.61
CA VAL A 212 -13.81 -11.52 -20.93
C VAL A 212 -13.82 -12.14 -19.53
N VAL A 213 -14.91 -11.96 -18.77
CA VAL A 213 -15.08 -12.56 -17.44
C VAL A 213 -15.03 -14.11 -17.52
N GLU A 214 -15.75 -14.71 -18.46
CA GLU A 214 -15.77 -16.17 -18.68
C GLU A 214 -14.37 -16.71 -19.03
N ALA A 215 -13.60 -16.01 -19.86
CA ALA A 215 -12.25 -16.41 -20.25
C ALA A 215 -11.27 -16.46 -19.06
N GLN A 216 -11.53 -15.70 -18.01
CA GLN A 216 -10.66 -15.66 -16.82
C GLN A 216 -11.01 -16.69 -15.75
N ARG A 217 -12.21 -17.27 -15.77
CA ARG A 217 -12.65 -18.28 -14.78
C ARG A 217 -11.69 -19.46 -14.61
N PRO A 218 -11.11 -20.04 -15.69
CA PRO A 218 -10.17 -21.15 -15.56
C PRO A 218 -8.89 -20.84 -14.79
N PHE A 219 -8.52 -19.55 -14.69
CA PHE A 219 -7.34 -19.11 -13.94
C PHE A 219 -7.59 -19.09 -12.41
N GLY A 220 -8.86 -19.20 -11.96
CA GLY A 220 -9.19 -19.26 -10.55
C GLY A 220 -9.05 -17.93 -9.81
N PHE A 221 -9.16 -16.79 -10.47
CA PHE A 221 -9.20 -15.49 -9.81
C PHE A 221 -10.45 -15.40 -8.91
N PRO A 222 -10.30 -14.86 -7.68
CA PRO A 222 -11.42 -14.75 -6.74
C PRO A 222 -12.46 -13.70 -7.15
N MET A 223 -12.11 -12.81 -8.08
CA MET A 223 -12.93 -11.69 -8.54
C MET A 223 -12.65 -11.42 -10.01
N ASP A 224 -13.68 -11.04 -10.78
CA ASP A 224 -13.48 -10.63 -12.15
C ASP A 224 -12.72 -9.28 -12.24
N PRO A 225 -12.06 -9.00 -13.40
CA PRO A 225 -11.18 -7.84 -13.52
C PRO A 225 -11.92 -6.52 -13.42
N PHE A 226 -13.16 -6.44 -13.85
CA PHE A 226 -13.93 -5.19 -13.86
C PHE A 226 -14.43 -4.86 -12.45
N VAL A 227 -14.89 -5.88 -11.70
CA VAL A 227 -15.25 -5.72 -10.28
C VAL A 227 -14.01 -5.33 -9.46
N LEU A 228 -12.87 -5.96 -9.74
CA LEU A 228 -11.61 -5.64 -9.04
C LEU A 228 -11.13 -4.22 -9.36
N LEU A 229 -11.22 -3.80 -10.62
CA LEU A 229 -10.84 -2.46 -11.05
C LEU A 229 -11.75 -1.38 -10.42
N ASP A 230 -13.05 -1.64 -10.34
CA ASP A 230 -14.00 -0.77 -9.65
C ASP A 230 -13.74 -0.70 -8.13
N LEU A 231 -13.37 -1.82 -7.52
CA LEU A 231 -13.01 -1.89 -6.09
C LEU A 231 -11.72 -1.13 -5.76
N VAL A 232 -10.72 -1.22 -6.63
CA VAL A 232 -9.46 -0.45 -6.53
C VAL A 232 -9.74 1.05 -6.69
N GLY A 233 -10.76 1.39 -7.46
CA GLY A 233 -11.15 2.74 -7.82
C GLY A 233 -10.64 3.11 -9.21
N LEU A 234 -11.55 3.53 -10.08
CA LEU A 234 -11.26 3.76 -11.50
C LEU A 234 -10.17 4.80 -11.74
N LYS A 235 -10.15 5.89 -10.95
CA LYS A 235 -9.09 6.92 -11.06
C LYS A 235 -7.71 6.37 -10.69
N VAL A 236 -7.65 5.54 -9.66
CA VAL A 236 -6.39 4.87 -9.26
C VAL A 236 -5.96 3.89 -10.35
N GLY A 237 -6.88 3.04 -10.80
CA GLY A 237 -6.62 2.07 -11.87
C GLY A 237 -6.14 2.73 -13.16
N GLN A 238 -6.79 3.82 -13.60
CA GLN A 238 -6.37 4.61 -14.75
C GLN A 238 -4.97 5.18 -14.56
N HIS A 239 -4.71 5.86 -13.43
CA HIS A 239 -3.40 6.46 -13.16
C HIS A 239 -2.26 5.42 -13.19
N VAL A 240 -2.51 4.26 -12.59
CA VAL A 240 -1.54 3.15 -12.58
C VAL A 240 -1.34 2.59 -13.99
N LEU A 241 -2.41 2.40 -14.77
CA LEU A 241 -2.33 1.93 -16.15
C LEU A 241 -1.53 2.91 -17.02
N ASP A 242 -1.82 4.21 -16.93
CA ASP A 242 -1.11 5.25 -17.68
C ASP A 242 0.39 5.30 -17.31
N THR A 243 0.70 5.10 -16.05
CA THR A 243 2.09 5.03 -15.56
C THR A 243 2.82 3.82 -16.14
N HIS A 244 2.17 2.65 -16.18
CA HIS A 244 2.74 1.45 -16.77
C HIS A 244 2.85 1.55 -18.30
N ALA A 245 1.85 2.13 -18.97
CA ALA A 245 1.89 2.34 -20.43
C ALA A 245 3.05 3.28 -20.84
N ARG A 246 3.33 4.31 -20.04
CA ARG A 246 4.51 5.16 -20.27
C ARG A 246 5.83 4.46 -20.01
N ALA A 247 5.91 3.65 -18.94
CA ALA A 247 7.13 2.94 -18.56
C ALA A 247 7.43 1.74 -19.47
N PHE A 248 6.40 1.09 -19.99
CA PHE A 248 6.49 -0.15 -20.78
C PHE A 248 5.50 -0.12 -21.96
N PRO A 249 5.72 0.76 -22.97
CA PRO A 249 4.76 0.97 -24.07
C PRO A 249 4.51 -0.28 -24.93
N ASP A 250 5.45 -1.22 -24.96
CA ASP A 250 5.30 -2.49 -25.67
C ASP A 250 4.47 -3.53 -24.91
N ARG A 251 4.04 -3.23 -23.68
CA ARG A 251 3.37 -4.18 -22.79
C ARG A 251 2.03 -3.73 -22.28
N TYR A 252 1.79 -2.45 -22.21
CA TYR A 252 0.55 -1.90 -21.65
C TYR A 252 -0.01 -0.86 -22.61
N THR A 253 -1.32 -0.91 -22.79
CA THR A 253 -2.06 0.05 -23.63
C THR A 253 -2.90 0.94 -22.71
N ALA A 254 -2.82 2.25 -22.88
CA ALA A 254 -3.73 3.17 -22.21
C ALA A 254 -5.16 2.91 -22.70
N SER A 255 -6.13 3.00 -21.79
CA SER A 255 -7.54 2.76 -22.07
C SER A 255 -8.33 4.08 -22.09
N PRO A 256 -8.75 4.58 -23.26
CA PRO A 256 -9.61 5.74 -23.35
C PRO A 256 -10.97 5.53 -22.65
N ALA A 257 -11.53 4.32 -22.71
CA ALA A 257 -12.78 4.00 -22.03
C ALA A 257 -12.62 4.05 -20.51
N LEU A 258 -11.51 3.55 -19.98
CA LEU A 258 -11.24 3.64 -18.53
C LEU A 258 -11.07 5.10 -18.10
N ALA A 259 -10.42 5.94 -18.90
CA ALA A 259 -10.28 7.36 -18.61
C ALA A 259 -11.66 8.06 -18.55
N GLU A 260 -12.53 7.80 -19.53
CA GLU A 260 -13.90 8.36 -19.54
C GLU A 260 -14.72 7.86 -18.36
N LEU A 261 -14.59 6.56 -17.99
CA LEU A 261 -15.26 5.97 -16.83
C LEU A 261 -14.76 6.56 -15.50
N ALA A 262 -13.47 6.80 -15.38
CA ALA A 262 -12.88 7.39 -14.16
C ALA A 262 -13.41 8.80 -13.87
N ASP A 263 -13.78 9.53 -14.93
CA ASP A 263 -14.35 10.88 -14.79
C ASP A 263 -15.87 10.87 -14.59
N ARG A 264 -16.58 9.90 -15.17
CA ARG A 264 -18.05 9.94 -15.28
C ARG A 264 -18.79 9.02 -14.32
N GLY A 265 -18.19 7.97 -13.81
CA GLY A 265 -18.90 7.09 -12.91
C GLY A 265 -18.35 5.70 -12.71
N ALA A 266 -19.20 4.74 -12.42
CA ALA A 266 -18.87 3.38 -12.02
C ALA A 266 -18.78 2.43 -13.23
N LEU A 267 -17.87 1.48 -13.16
CA LEU A 267 -17.73 0.38 -14.11
C LEU A 267 -18.79 -0.70 -13.89
N VAL A 268 -19.18 -0.89 -12.62
CA VAL A 268 -20.19 -1.87 -12.22
C VAL A 268 -21.36 -1.19 -11.50
N ASP A 269 -22.56 -1.75 -11.63
CA ASP A 269 -23.72 -1.38 -10.85
C ASP A 269 -23.73 -2.15 -9.53
N LYS A 270 -24.21 -1.49 -8.45
CA LYS A 270 -24.32 -2.05 -7.10
C LYS A 270 -25.73 -1.86 -6.57
N ASP A 271 -26.20 -2.81 -5.80
CA ASP A 271 -27.48 -2.72 -5.09
C ASP A 271 -27.38 -1.82 -3.84
N ASP A 272 -28.51 -1.68 -3.14
CA ASP A 272 -28.61 -0.88 -1.89
C ASP A 272 -27.71 -1.40 -0.76
N LYS A 273 -27.20 -2.64 -0.86
CA LYS A 273 -26.28 -3.26 0.09
C LYS A 273 -24.82 -3.13 -0.36
N GLY A 274 -24.59 -2.55 -1.54
CA GLY A 274 -23.25 -2.40 -2.14
C GLY A 274 -22.75 -3.68 -2.86
N GLU A 275 -23.62 -4.69 -3.06
CA GLU A 275 -23.26 -5.89 -3.82
C GLU A 275 -23.32 -5.61 -5.32
N VAL A 276 -22.33 -6.12 -6.06
CA VAL A 276 -22.23 -5.93 -7.50
C VAL A 276 -23.36 -6.71 -8.20
N THR A 277 -24.13 -6.01 -9.04
CA THR A 277 -25.25 -6.56 -9.79
C THR A 277 -24.93 -6.80 -11.27
N GLY A 278 -23.89 -6.18 -11.79
CA GLY A 278 -23.41 -6.37 -13.16
C GLY A 278 -22.57 -5.20 -13.68
N ILE A 279 -22.21 -5.28 -14.95
CA ILE A 279 -21.53 -4.19 -15.66
C ILE A 279 -22.53 -3.04 -15.87
N SER A 280 -22.13 -1.83 -15.55
CA SER A 280 -22.99 -0.65 -15.64
C SER A 280 -23.42 -0.35 -17.08
N LYS A 281 -24.60 0.25 -17.22
CA LYS A 281 -25.07 0.74 -18.53
C LYS A 281 -24.11 1.76 -19.11
N LEU A 282 -23.56 2.65 -18.26
CA LEU A 282 -22.57 3.66 -18.65
C LEU A 282 -21.32 3.01 -19.26
N ALA A 283 -20.79 1.95 -18.64
CA ALA A 283 -19.61 1.25 -19.14
C ALA A 283 -19.86 0.66 -20.53
N ARG A 284 -21.02 0.03 -20.73
CA ARG A 284 -21.40 -0.50 -22.05
C ARG A 284 -21.55 0.58 -23.13
N GLU A 285 -22.13 1.73 -22.79
CA GLU A 285 -22.29 2.87 -23.70
C GLU A 285 -20.95 3.52 -24.08
N ILE A 286 -19.98 3.58 -23.13
CA ILE A 286 -18.67 4.15 -23.38
C ILE A 286 -17.85 3.24 -24.29
N VAL A 287 -17.83 1.95 -24.01
CA VAL A 287 -17.06 0.96 -24.78
C VAL A 287 -17.64 0.74 -26.17
N ALA A 288 -18.94 0.97 -26.37
CA ALA A 288 -19.60 0.82 -27.70
C ALA A 288 -19.37 1.98 -28.68
N LYS A 289 -18.64 3.03 -28.27
CA LYS A 289 -18.28 4.19 -29.14
C LYS A 289 -17.07 3.89 -30.00
#